data_40a9c6ee6cdd7fbec70b3c6733aeb58b
#
_entry.id   40a9c6ee6cdd7fbec70b3c6733aeb58b
#
_cell.length_a   1.000
_cell.length_b   1.000
_cell.length_c   1.000
_cell.angle_alpha   90.00
_cell.angle_beta   90.00
_cell.angle_gamma   90.00
#
_symmetry.space_group_name_H-M   'P 1'
#
loop_
_entity.id
_entity.type
_entity.pdbx_description
1 polymer ?
#
loop_
_entity_poly.entity_id
_entity_poly.type
_entity_poly.pdbx_seq_one_letter_code
_entity_poly.pdbx_strand_id
1 'polypeptide(L)'
;MADCMGYVGSGTAVGDGRVDVPRDVLHVQSISEWAPTCIGPYSQANMLSGIHYQAGQIGLDPASMVLVTGGWENETRQTLSNISAVLKCCQSSFQNLLSCVVWVNVSKPVDVAGVRKMIENRVHDENAHRNPAHRNAFMKEMIAIVPVPNLPRGAAVELQVVAMEHNVLNAIRGVSSAAMQKWVVGDVVGGVVGGVAGKKTKNAVGGTLEAHG
;
A
#
# COMPACT_ATOMS: atom_id res chain seq x y z
N MET A 1 6.55 5.15 -24.71
CA MET A 1 5.74 4.93 -23.49
C MET A 1 5.10 3.57 -23.67
N ALA A 2 5.51 2.59 -22.88
CA ALA A 2 4.90 1.27 -22.93
C ALA A 2 3.49 1.38 -22.35
N ASP A 3 2.51 0.84 -23.08
CA ASP A 3 1.13 0.78 -22.59
C ASP A 3 1.07 -0.05 -21.32
N CYS A 4 0.96 0.65 -20.18
CA CYS A 4 0.50 0.03 -18.96
C CYS A 4 -0.98 -0.30 -19.14
N MET A 5 -1.29 -1.49 -19.64
CA MET A 5 -2.68 -1.93 -19.71
C MET A 5 -3.19 -2.20 -18.28
N GLY A 6 -3.70 -1.14 -17.65
CA GLY A 6 -4.50 -1.25 -16.44
C GLY A 6 -5.94 -1.58 -16.82
N TYR A 7 -6.47 -2.67 -16.33
CA TYR A 7 -7.91 -2.90 -16.39
C TYR A 7 -8.56 -2.09 -15.27
N VAL A 8 -9.25 -1.03 -15.67
CA VAL A 8 -10.06 -0.20 -14.77
C VAL A 8 -11.43 -0.85 -14.66
N GLY A 9 -11.70 -1.53 -13.56
CA GLY A 9 -13.05 -1.95 -13.20
C GLY A 9 -13.79 -0.77 -12.57
N SER A 10 -14.64 -0.08 -13.33
CA SER A 10 -15.57 0.92 -12.77
C SER A 10 -16.62 0.18 -11.92
N GLY A 11 -16.55 0.34 -10.58
CA GLY A 11 -17.55 -0.21 -9.67
C GLY A 11 -18.90 0.48 -9.88
N THR A 12 -19.92 -0.31 -10.24
CA THR A 12 -21.31 0.12 -10.22
C THR A 12 -21.95 -0.33 -8.90
N ALA A 13 -22.76 0.52 -8.30
CA ALA A 13 -23.52 0.15 -7.09
C ALA A 13 -24.45 -1.03 -7.39
N VAL A 14 -24.24 -2.14 -6.70
CA VAL A 14 -25.12 -3.29 -6.76
C VAL A 14 -26.30 -3.04 -5.83
N GLY A 15 -27.54 -3.32 -6.26
CA GLY A 15 -28.76 -2.98 -5.55
C GLY A 15 -29.02 -3.68 -4.22
N ASP A 16 -28.01 -4.36 -3.64
CA ASP A 16 -28.07 -5.06 -2.34
C ASP A 16 -27.46 -4.24 -1.18
N GLY A 17 -27.13 -2.96 -1.39
CA GLY A 17 -26.54 -2.08 -0.39
C GLY A 17 -25.03 -2.27 -0.20
N ARG A 18 -24.36 -3.10 -0.99
CA ARG A 18 -22.90 -3.21 -1.01
C ARG A 18 -22.31 -2.04 -1.79
N VAL A 19 -21.32 -1.40 -1.22
CA VAL A 19 -20.52 -0.40 -1.91
C VAL A 19 -19.42 -1.14 -2.65
N ASP A 20 -19.52 -1.19 -3.97
CA ASP A 20 -18.41 -1.68 -4.82
C ASP A 20 -17.27 -0.67 -4.72
N VAL A 21 -16.21 -1.04 -4.03
CA VAL A 21 -15.00 -0.22 -3.95
C VAL A 21 -14.20 -0.45 -5.24
N PRO A 22 -13.93 0.58 -6.04
CA PRO A 22 -13.15 0.45 -7.26
C PRO A 22 -11.81 -0.20 -6.98
N ARG A 23 -11.52 -1.28 -7.70
CA ARG A 23 -10.25 -1.99 -7.63
C ARG A 23 -9.59 -1.96 -9.00
N ASP A 24 -8.39 -1.40 -9.05
CA ASP A 24 -7.53 -1.45 -10.23
C ASP A 24 -6.45 -2.52 -10.05
N VAL A 25 -6.03 -3.09 -11.17
CA VAL A 25 -5.03 -4.17 -11.19
C VAL A 25 -3.98 -3.85 -12.25
N LEU A 26 -2.71 -3.85 -11.84
CA LEU A 26 -1.59 -3.80 -12.77
C LEU A 26 -1.10 -5.22 -13.06
N HIS A 27 -1.17 -5.62 -14.31
CA HIS A 27 -0.67 -6.90 -14.77
C HIS A 27 0.23 -6.74 -15.99
N VAL A 28 1.53 -7.03 -15.83
CA VAL A 28 2.51 -7.06 -16.92
C VAL A 28 2.45 -8.44 -17.56
N GLN A 29 1.80 -8.53 -18.71
CA GLN A 29 1.47 -9.81 -19.36
C GLN A 29 2.62 -10.41 -20.17
N SER A 30 3.53 -9.56 -20.66
CA SER A 30 4.62 -9.98 -21.55
C SER A 30 5.97 -9.48 -21.04
N ILE A 31 7.03 -10.08 -21.56
CA ILE A 31 8.41 -9.60 -21.35
C ILE A 31 8.50 -8.17 -21.85
N SER A 32 9.05 -7.29 -21.03
CA SER A 32 9.22 -5.86 -21.29
C SER A 32 10.56 -5.38 -20.75
N GLU A 33 11.00 -4.20 -21.16
CA GLU A 33 12.24 -3.59 -20.65
C GLU A 33 12.05 -2.81 -19.35
N TRP A 34 10.80 -2.58 -18.92
CA TRP A 34 10.51 -1.69 -17.80
C TRP A 34 10.18 -2.39 -16.48
N ALA A 35 9.51 -3.54 -16.52
CA ALA A 35 9.19 -4.32 -15.33
C ALA A 35 9.08 -5.81 -15.65
N PRO A 36 9.47 -6.70 -14.72
CA PRO A 36 9.33 -8.14 -14.91
C PRO A 36 7.87 -8.54 -15.09
N THR A 37 7.61 -9.48 -16.00
CA THR A 37 6.30 -10.14 -16.04
C THR A 37 6.11 -11.04 -14.82
N CYS A 38 4.87 -11.40 -14.51
CA CYS A 38 4.58 -12.31 -13.41
C CYS A 38 5.16 -13.70 -13.67
N ILE A 39 5.80 -14.29 -12.67
CA ILE A 39 6.31 -15.68 -12.72
C ILE A 39 5.28 -16.69 -12.20
N GLY A 40 4.07 -16.27 -11.92
CA GLY A 40 2.97 -17.07 -11.39
C GLY A 40 1.60 -16.40 -11.65
N PRO A 41 0.50 -17.03 -11.23
CA PRO A 41 -0.85 -16.53 -11.47
C PRO A 41 -1.25 -15.38 -10.51
N TYR A 42 -0.51 -14.28 -10.55
CA TYR A 42 -0.77 -13.08 -9.73
C TYR A 42 -0.55 -11.82 -10.57
N SER A 43 -0.96 -10.67 -10.07
CA SER A 43 -0.71 -9.37 -10.67
C SER A 43 0.38 -8.63 -9.91
N GLN A 44 1.15 -7.78 -10.59
CA GLN A 44 2.24 -7.01 -9.97
C GLN A 44 1.73 -6.06 -8.90
N ALA A 45 0.54 -5.49 -9.07
CA ALA A 45 -0.08 -4.66 -8.04
C ALA A 45 -1.60 -4.73 -8.10
N ASN A 46 -2.23 -4.60 -6.93
CA ASN A 46 -3.65 -4.33 -6.76
C ASN A 46 -3.79 -2.97 -6.09
N MET A 47 -4.67 -2.13 -6.61
CA MET A 47 -4.94 -0.80 -6.11
C MET A 47 -6.37 -0.74 -5.57
N LEU A 48 -6.52 -0.29 -4.33
CA LEU A 48 -7.80 -0.18 -3.66
C LEU A 48 -7.83 1.12 -2.86
N SER A 49 -8.78 1.99 -3.15
CA SER A 49 -8.96 3.27 -2.44
C SER A 49 -7.67 4.09 -2.34
N GLY A 50 -6.87 4.13 -3.41
CA GLY A 50 -5.60 4.87 -3.44
C GLY A 50 -4.45 4.22 -2.67
N ILE A 51 -4.60 2.97 -2.25
CA ILE A 51 -3.52 2.18 -1.65
C ILE A 51 -3.11 1.09 -2.64
N HIS A 52 -1.81 0.98 -2.89
CA HIS A 52 -1.21 -0.02 -3.75
C HIS A 52 -0.64 -1.16 -2.92
N TYR A 53 -1.08 -2.36 -3.22
CA TYR A 53 -0.55 -3.62 -2.68
C TYR A 53 0.27 -4.26 -3.79
N GLN A 54 1.58 -4.05 -3.78
CA GLN A 54 2.48 -4.62 -4.77
C GLN A 54 2.87 -6.05 -4.38
N ALA A 55 2.85 -6.97 -5.34
CA ALA A 55 3.36 -8.32 -5.15
C ALA A 55 4.87 -8.33 -4.93
N GLY A 56 5.39 -9.38 -4.29
CA GLY A 56 6.82 -9.58 -4.08
C GLY A 56 7.61 -9.49 -5.39
N GLN A 57 8.72 -8.78 -5.33
CA GLN A 57 9.66 -8.64 -6.43
C GLN A 57 11.02 -9.20 -6.03
N ILE A 58 11.64 -9.92 -6.95
CA ILE A 58 13.03 -10.38 -6.84
C ILE A 58 13.88 -9.69 -7.90
N GLY A 59 15.19 -9.88 -7.87
CA GLY A 59 16.15 -9.23 -8.75
C GLY A 59 16.15 -9.77 -10.19
N LEU A 60 15.00 -9.91 -10.83
CA LEU A 60 14.90 -10.29 -12.23
C LEU A 60 15.22 -9.10 -13.14
N ASP A 61 16.05 -9.32 -14.14
CA ASP A 61 16.15 -8.42 -15.27
C ASP A 61 14.85 -8.51 -16.10
N PRO A 62 14.13 -7.40 -16.33
CA PRO A 62 12.84 -7.43 -16.99
C PRO A 62 12.87 -7.97 -18.42
N ALA A 63 13.92 -7.66 -19.18
CA ALA A 63 14.05 -8.04 -20.58
C ALA A 63 14.32 -9.53 -20.77
N SER A 64 15.10 -10.15 -19.89
CA SER A 64 15.48 -11.55 -19.98
C SER A 64 14.72 -12.48 -19.05
N MET A 65 14.08 -11.93 -18.02
CA MET A 65 13.46 -12.69 -16.92
C MET A 65 14.43 -13.62 -16.19
N VAL A 66 15.72 -13.29 -16.23
CA VAL A 66 16.80 -13.99 -15.52
C VAL A 66 17.18 -13.21 -14.27
N LEU A 67 17.47 -13.94 -13.18
CA LEU A 67 17.98 -13.33 -11.95
C LEU A 67 19.35 -12.71 -12.24
N VAL A 68 19.54 -11.44 -11.85
CA VAL A 68 20.81 -10.75 -12.06
C VAL A 68 21.95 -11.43 -11.29
N THR A 69 23.13 -11.41 -11.86
CA THR A 69 24.34 -11.97 -11.22
C THR A 69 25.03 -10.92 -10.32
N GLY A 70 25.94 -11.37 -9.46
CA GLY A 70 26.74 -10.50 -8.60
C GLY A 70 26.26 -10.45 -7.15
N GLY A 71 25.42 -11.41 -6.75
CA GLY A 71 25.03 -11.62 -5.36
C GLY A 71 23.92 -10.70 -4.87
N TRP A 72 23.69 -10.72 -3.58
CA TRP A 72 22.57 -10.05 -2.91
C TRP A 72 22.50 -8.53 -3.17
N GLU A 73 23.65 -7.86 -3.32
CA GLU A 73 23.68 -6.40 -3.60
C GLU A 73 23.05 -6.07 -4.95
N ASN A 74 23.46 -6.79 -6.00
CA ASN A 74 22.91 -6.58 -7.34
C ASN A 74 21.44 -7.01 -7.42
N GLU A 75 21.10 -8.14 -6.79
CA GLU A 75 19.72 -8.59 -6.68
C GLU A 75 18.85 -7.55 -5.97
N THR A 76 19.31 -6.99 -4.83
CA THR A 76 18.59 -5.94 -4.10
C THR A 76 18.43 -4.68 -4.95
N ARG A 77 19.48 -4.24 -5.64
CA ARG A 77 19.43 -3.06 -6.52
C ARG A 77 18.40 -3.25 -7.63
N GLN A 78 18.42 -4.41 -8.29
CA GLN A 78 17.47 -4.74 -9.35
C GLN A 78 16.04 -4.84 -8.81
N THR A 79 15.84 -5.48 -7.65
CA THR A 79 14.53 -5.55 -6.99
C THR A 79 13.96 -4.17 -6.71
N LEU A 80 14.77 -3.24 -6.17
CA LEU A 80 14.36 -1.86 -5.93
C LEU A 80 14.01 -1.12 -7.24
N SER A 81 14.74 -1.41 -8.32
CA SER A 81 14.44 -0.87 -9.65
C SER A 81 13.09 -1.37 -10.17
N ASN A 82 12.82 -2.67 -10.06
CA ASN A 82 11.56 -3.30 -10.45
C ASN A 82 10.37 -2.72 -9.67
N ILE A 83 10.51 -2.59 -8.34
CA ILE A 83 9.50 -1.97 -7.48
C ILE A 83 9.24 -0.52 -7.91
N SER A 84 10.30 0.26 -8.16
CA SER A 84 10.17 1.66 -8.60
C SER A 84 9.39 1.77 -9.91
N ALA A 85 9.63 0.87 -10.85
CA ALA A 85 8.93 0.84 -12.13
C ALA A 85 7.43 0.59 -11.96
N VAL A 86 7.06 -0.39 -11.14
CA VAL A 86 5.67 -0.71 -10.82
C VAL A 86 4.99 0.44 -10.05
N LEU A 87 5.65 1.01 -9.04
CA LEU A 87 5.12 2.15 -8.28
C LEU A 87 4.85 3.35 -9.19
N LYS A 88 5.77 3.68 -10.10
CA LYS A 88 5.57 4.77 -11.07
C LYS A 88 4.37 4.54 -11.98
N CYS A 89 4.18 3.32 -12.46
CA CYS A 89 3.02 2.95 -13.26
C CYS A 89 1.72 3.13 -12.47
N CYS A 90 1.74 2.85 -11.17
CA CYS A 90 0.63 3.05 -10.25
C CYS A 90 0.56 4.48 -9.66
N GLN A 91 1.17 5.48 -10.27
CA GLN A 91 1.18 6.87 -9.80
C GLN A 91 1.66 7.04 -8.35
N SER A 92 2.67 6.25 -7.97
CA SER A 92 3.28 6.26 -6.64
C SER A 92 4.82 6.26 -6.71
N SER A 93 5.47 6.24 -5.56
CA SER A 93 6.92 6.22 -5.44
C SER A 93 7.35 5.71 -4.05
N PHE A 94 8.64 5.51 -3.84
CA PHE A 94 9.18 5.20 -2.52
C PHE A 94 8.91 6.28 -1.45
N GLN A 95 8.58 7.51 -1.86
CA GLN A 95 8.16 8.56 -0.92
C GLN A 95 6.83 8.26 -0.22
N ASN A 96 6.01 7.43 -0.83
CA ASN A 96 4.65 7.15 -0.42
C ASN A 96 4.51 5.75 0.19
N LEU A 97 5.63 5.09 0.52
CA LEU A 97 5.61 3.78 1.18
C LEU A 97 4.89 3.85 2.52
N LEU A 98 4.05 2.87 2.77
CA LEU A 98 3.38 2.59 4.04
C LEU A 98 4.04 1.42 4.75
N SER A 99 4.50 0.41 4.02
CA SER A 99 5.26 -0.72 4.57
C SER A 99 6.14 -1.38 3.52
N CYS A 100 7.19 -2.06 3.99
CA CYS A 100 8.07 -2.88 3.18
C CYS A 100 8.38 -4.18 3.94
N VAL A 101 8.02 -5.32 3.38
CA VAL A 101 8.44 -6.63 3.88
C VAL A 101 9.58 -7.13 3.02
N VAL A 102 10.64 -7.58 3.65
CA VAL A 102 11.86 -8.08 3.01
C VAL A 102 12.06 -9.53 3.43
N TRP A 103 11.91 -10.46 2.52
CA TRP A 103 12.31 -11.84 2.75
C TRP A 103 13.77 -12.03 2.35
N VAL A 104 14.55 -12.64 3.23
CA VAL A 104 15.97 -12.90 3.04
C VAL A 104 16.22 -14.40 3.05
N ASN A 105 16.83 -14.91 1.99
CA ASN A 105 17.19 -16.31 1.84
C ASN A 105 18.39 -16.65 2.74
N VAL A 106 18.14 -17.36 3.83
CA VAL A 106 19.20 -17.73 4.79
C VAL A 106 20.17 -18.80 4.27
N SER A 107 19.84 -19.45 3.16
CA SER A 107 20.75 -20.41 2.49
C SER A 107 21.83 -19.71 1.66
N LYS A 108 21.81 -18.40 1.56
CA LYS A 108 22.77 -17.57 0.83
C LYS A 108 23.51 -16.62 1.77
N PRO A 109 24.74 -16.22 1.42
CA PRO A 109 25.50 -15.22 2.18
C PRO A 109 24.91 -13.83 1.90
N VAL A 110 23.89 -13.43 2.66
CA VAL A 110 23.22 -12.12 2.54
C VAL A 110 23.56 -11.26 3.75
N ASP A 111 24.10 -10.06 3.51
CA ASP A 111 24.21 -9.05 4.56
C ASP A 111 22.86 -8.33 4.77
N VAL A 112 22.14 -8.77 5.77
CA VAL A 112 20.82 -8.23 6.14
C VAL A 112 20.88 -6.74 6.47
N ALA A 113 21.96 -6.28 7.13
CA ALA A 113 22.13 -4.86 7.44
C ALA A 113 22.39 -4.04 6.17
N GLY A 114 23.17 -4.59 5.24
CA GLY A 114 23.41 -4.01 3.93
C GLY A 114 22.12 -3.89 3.09
N VAL A 115 21.29 -4.94 3.06
CA VAL A 115 19.98 -4.90 2.38
C VAL A 115 19.11 -3.80 2.97
N ARG A 116 18.96 -3.74 4.30
CA ARG A 116 18.22 -2.68 4.98
C ARG A 116 18.73 -1.29 4.59
N LYS A 117 20.03 -1.08 4.65
CA LYS A 117 20.66 0.20 4.30
C LYS A 117 20.38 0.62 2.86
N MET A 118 20.38 -0.33 1.92
CA MET A 118 20.07 -0.03 0.51
C MET A 118 18.62 0.45 0.35
N ILE A 119 17.67 -0.18 1.05
CA ILE A 119 16.26 0.22 1.05
C ILE A 119 16.10 1.61 1.68
N GLU A 120 16.70 1.83 2.84
CA GLU A 120 16.67 3.11 3.54
C GLU A 120 17.25 4.25 2.69
N ASN A 121 18.38 4.02 2.03
CA ASN A 121 18.98 4.97 1.10
C ASN A 121 18.01 5.29 -0.06
N ARG A 122 17.40 4.27 -0.67
CA ARG A 122 16.45 4.47 -1.77
C ARG A 122 15.27 5.35 -1.37
N VAL A 123 14.66 5.07 -0.21
CA VAL A 123 13.57 5.89 0.33
C VAL A 123 14.07 7.28 0.73
N HIS A 124 15.30 7.37 1.26
CA HIS A 124 15.92 8.63 1.65
C HIS A 124 16.15 9.54 0.45
N ASP A 125 16.73 9.03 -0.64
CA ASP A 125 17.04 9.81 -1.84
C ASP A 125 15.78 10.42 -2.45
N GLU A 126 14.70 9.66 -2.49
CA GLU A 126 13.41 10.16 -2.97
C GLU A 126 12.72 11.12 -1.96
N ASN A 127 13.08 11.08 -0.69
CA ASN A 127 12.54 11.93 0.39
C ASN A 127 13.48 13.04 0.84
N ALA A 128 14.46 13.44 0.05
CA ALA A 128 15.50 14.41 0.42
C ALA A 128 14.95 15.74 0.98
N HIS A 129 13.73 16.13 0.61
CA HIS A 129 13.07 17.37 1.04
C HIS A 129 12.35 17.27 2.39
N ARG A 130 12.28 16.10 3.03
CA ARG A 130 11.60 15.92 4.32
C ARG A 130 12.55 16.08 5.51
N ASN A 131 11.99 16.48 6.66
CA ASN A 131 12.75 16.59 7.92
C ASN A 131 13.40 15.25 8.29
N PRO A 132 14.74 15.20 8.50
CA PRO A 132 15.49 13.97 8.79
C PRO A 132 14.99 13.21 10.02
N ALA A 133 14.55 13.91 11.08
CA ALA A 133 14.12 13.26 12.32
C ALA A 133 12.83 12.42 12.13
N HIS A 134 11.84 12.94 11.41
CA HIS A 134 10.61 12.22 11.09
C HIS A 134 10.85 11.05 10.13
N ARG A 135 11.84 11.18 9.24
CA ARG A 135 12.24 10.15 8.29
C ARG A 135 12.76 8.88 8.98
N ASN A 136 13.70 9.05 9.91
CA ASN A 136 14.40 7.92 10.53
C ASN A 136 13.49 7.09 11.44
N ALA A 137 12.59 7.72 12.19
CA ALA A 137 11.64 7.01 13.04
C ALA A 137 10.67 6.16 12.21
N PHE A 138 10.07 6.75 11.18
CA PHE A 138 9.12 6.09 10.29
C PHE A 138 9.74 4.92 9.52
N MET A 139 10.96 5.10 9.00
CA MET A 139 11.70 4.07 8.26
C MET A 139 12.00 2.83 9.10
N LYS A 140 12.28 3.01 10.38
CA LYS A 140 12.64 1.89 11.27
C LYS A 140 11.47 0.94 11.50
N GLU A 141 10.25 1.47 11.51
CA GLU A 141 9.01 0.72 11.75
C GLU A 141 8.40 0.15 10.47
N MET A 142 8.66 0.78 9.32
CA MET A 142 8.11 0.35 8.03
C MET A 142 8.75 -0.89 7.43
N ILE A 143 10.01 -1.19 7.76
CA ILE A 143 10.76 -2.28 7.14
C ILE A 143 10.80 -3.48 8.07
N ALA A 144 10.05 -4.51 7.73
CA ALA A 144 10.10 -5.82 8.37
C ALA A 144 11.03 -6.74 7.57
N ILE A 145 11.98 -7.41 8.24
CA ILE A 145 12.87 -8.39 7.60
C ILE A 145 12.54 -9.77 8.13
N VAL A 146 12.28 -10.69 7.21
CA VAL A 146 11.85 -12.06 7.51
C VAL A 146 12.85 -13.04 6.89
N PRO A 147 13.56 -13.84 7.70
CA PRO A 147 14.41 -14.91 7.18
C PRO A 147 13.55 -16.07 6.64
N VAL A 148 13.91 -16.58 5.47
CA VAL A 148 13.26 -17.73 4.85
C VAL A 148 14.28 -18.70 4.27
N PRO A 149 14.00 -20.01 4.21
CA PRO A 149 14.96 -21.00 3.74
C PRO A 149 15.21 -20.92 2.23
N ASN A 150 14.27 -20.41 1.47
CA ASN A 150 14.40 -20.28 0.01
C ASN A 150 13.45 -19.22 -0.53
N LEU A 151 13.78 -18.71 -1.73
CA LEU A 151 12.99 -17.73 -2.48
C LEU A 151 12.81 -18.19 -3.93
N PRO A 152 11.81 -17.65 -4.64
CA PRO A 152 11.60 -17.98 -6.04
C PRO A 152 12.89 -17.80 -6.87
N ARG A 153 13.13 -18.72 -7.80
CA ARG A 153 14.35 -18.74 -8.62
C ARG A 153 15.66 -18.81 -7.83
N GLY A 154 15.60 -19.13 -6.54
CA GLY A 154 16.76 -19.11 -5.66
C GLY A 154 17.27 -17.69 -5.40
N ALA A 155 16.44 -16.67 -5.43
CA ALA A 155 16.83 -15.31 -5.14
C ALA A 155 17.40 -15.16 -3.72
N ALA A 156 18.27 -14.17 -3.52
CA ALA A 156 18.84 -13.82 -2.23
C ALA A 156 17.86 -12.97 -1.40
N VAL A 157 17.08 -12.12 -2.07
CA VAL A 157 16.11 -11.22 -1.46
C VAL A 157 14.84 -11.15 -2.28
N GLU A 158 13.72 -10.95 -1.59
CA GLU A 158 12.43 -10.59 -2.17
C GLU A 158 11.83 -9.45 -1.36
N LEU A 159 11.30 -8.45 -2.02
CA LEU A 159 10.69 -7.28 -1.38
C LEU A 159 9.24 -7.13 -1.83
N GLN A 160 8.35 -6.91 -0.85
CA GLN A 160 6.96 -6.54 -1.07
C GLN A 160 6.69 -5.19 -0.43
N VAL A 161 5.96 -4.32 -1.12
CA VAL A 161 5.66 -2.98 -0.61
C VAL A 161 4.18 -2.69 -0.65
N VAL A 162 3.74 -1.88 0.31
CA VAL A 162 2.46 -1.19 0.27
C VAL A 162 2.74 0.30 0.19
N ALA A 163 2.08 1.00 -0.70
CA ALA A 163 2.28 2.42 -0.94
C ALA A 163 0.95 3.15 -1.17
N MET A 164 0.97 4.47 -1.08
CA MET A 164 -0.19 5.33 -1.33
C MET A 164 -0.03 6.07 -2.66
N GLU A 165 -1.12 6.32 -3.36
CA GLU A 165 -1.13 7.21 -4.52
C GLU A 165 -0.72 8.64 -4.17
N HIS A 166 -0.06 9.33 -5.10
CA HIS A 166 0.30 10.73 -4.94
C HIS A 166 -0.92 11.63 -4.69
N ASN A 167 -2.01 11.40 -5.41
CA ASN A 167 -3.24 12.19 -5.30
C ASN A 167 -3.85 12.09 -3.90
N VAL A 168 -3.99 10.88 -3.37
CA VAL A 168 -4.54 10.62 -2.03
C VAL A 168 -3.63 11.24 -0.95
N LEU A 169 -2.32 11.04 -1.07
CA LEU A 169 -1.37 11.61 -0.13
C LEU A 169 -1.39 13.14 -0.14
N ASN A 170 -1.51 13.78 -1.30
CA ASN A 170 -1.61 15.24 -1.43
C ASN A 170 -2.94 15.76 -0.85
N ALA A 171 -4.05 15.04 -1.05
CA ALA A 171 -5.32 15.37 -0.43
C ALA A 171 -5.24 15.34 1.09
N ILE A 172 -4.65 14.28 1.67
CA ILE A 172 -4.43 14.16 3.12
C ILE A 172 -3.53 15.28 3.65
N ARG A 173 -2.45 15.62 2.95
CA ARG A 173 -1.54 16.71 3.34
C ARG A 173 -2.17 18.09 3.25
N GLY A 174 -3.12 18.29 2.35
CA GLY A 174 -3.88 19.55 2.21
C GLY A 174 -4.91 19.75 3.31
N VAL A 175 -5.27 18.72 4.06
CA VAL A 175 -6.17 18.83 5.21
C VAL A 175 -5.40 19.43 6.39
N SER A 176 -5.83 20.59 6.89
CA SER A 176 -5.23 21.21 8.07
C SER A 176 -5.36 20.29 9.29
N SER A 177 -4.40 20.38 10.23
CA SER A 177 -4.43 19.57 11.46
C SER A 177 -5.74 19.75 12.25
N ALA A 178 -6.34 20.94 12.21
CA ALA A 178 -7.63 21.24 12.82
C ALA A 178 -8.79 20.52 12.11
N ALA A 179 -8.75 20.42 10.78
CA ALA A 179 -9.74 19.68 10.02
C ALA A 179 -9.60 18.16 10.23
N MET A 180 -8.37 17.66 10.36
CA MET A 180 -8.10 16.27 10.72
C MET A 180 -8.60 15.90 12.11
N GLN A 181 -8.38 16.78 13.10
CA GLN A 181 -8.93 16.58 14.45
C GLN A 181 -10.46 16.57 14.46
N LYS A 182 -11.09 17.44 13.67
CA LYS A 182 -12.54 17.46 13.53
C LYS A 182 -13.08 16.16 12.89
N TRP A 183 -12.37 15.63 11.91
CA TRP A 183 -12.75 14.39 11.25
C TRP A 183 -12.56 13.16 12.15
N VAL A 184 -11.42 13.04 12.84
CA VAL A 184 -11.13 11.91 13.74
C VAL A 184 -11.97 11.95 15.02
N VAL A 185 -12.23 13.13 15.57
CA VAL A 185 -12.96 13.26 16.86
C VAL A 185 -14.45 13.49 16.65
N GLY A 186 -14.86 14.21 15.61
CA GLY A 186 -16.27 14.53 15.35
C GLY A 186 -17.07 13.38 14.75
N ASP A 187 -16.57 12.81 13.67
CA ASP A 187 -17.35 11.82 12.91
C ASP A 187 -17.26 10.40 13.49
N VAL A 188 -16.10 10.00 14.02
CA VAL A 188 -15.96 8.68 14.64
C VAL A 188 -16.68 8.63 15.98
N VAL A 189 -16.54 9.66 16.81
CA VAL A 189 -17.24 9.73 18.11
C VAL A 189 -18.73 10.01 17.92
N GLY A 190 -19.11 10.87 17.00
CA GLY A 190 -20.51 11.15 16.66
C GLY A 190 -21.24 9.97 16.04
N GLY A 191 -20.57 9.20 15.16
CA GLY A 191 -21.12 8.01 14.52
C GLY A 191 -21.33 6.84 15.48
N VAL A 192 -20.41 6.62 16.41
CA VAL A 192 -20.53 5.54 17.42
C VAL A 192 -21.53 5.86 18.52
N VAL A 193 -21.62 7.12 18.93
CA VAL A 193 -22.58 7.54 19.98
C VAL A 193 -24.00 7.71 19.42
N GLY A 194 -24.14 8.13 18.16
CA GLY A 194 -25.44 8.28 17.50
C GLY A 194 -26.16 6.95 17.24
N GLY A 195 -25.43 5.85 17.12
CA GLY A 195 -25.99 4.51 16.87
C GLY A 195 -26.57 3.81 18.10
N VAL A 196 -26.27 4.27 19.31
CA VAL A 196 -26.73 3.66 20.57
C VAL A 196 -27.89 4.44 21.23
N ALA A 197 -28.16 5.67 20.80
CA ALA A 197 -29.32 6.45 21.28
C ALA A 197 -30.61 5.91 20.63
N GLY A 198 -31.17 4.87 21.24
CA GLY A 198 -32.45 4.29 20.85
C GLY A 198 -33.53 5.37 20.77
N LYS A 199 -34.29 5.35 19.70
CA LYS A 199 -35.54 6.11 19.54
C LYS A 199 -36.45 5.89 20.75
N LYS A 200 -36.49 6.84 21.67
CA LYS A 200 -37.61 6.96 22.62
C LYS A 200 -38.80 7.46 21.83
N THR A 201 -39.68 6.58 21.45
CA THR A 201 -41.02 6.90 20.98
C THR A 201 -41.79 7.61 22.13
N LYS A 202 -42.07 8.89 21.96
CA LYS A 202 -43.02 9.61 22.78
C LYS A 202 -44.43 9.14 22.37
N ASN A 203 -44.99 8.22 23.09
CA ASN A 203 -46.44 8.03 23.08
C ASN A 203 -47.06 9.13 23.97
N ALA A 204 -47.58 10.15 23.33
CA ALA A 204 -48.51 11.08 23.98
C ALA A 204 -49.87 10.39 24.05
N VAL A 205 -50.26 9.95 25.23
CA VAL A 205 -51.66 9.64 25.57
C VAL A 205 -52.12 10.75 26.46
N GLY A 206 -52.79 11.73 25.85
CA GLY A 206 -53.63 12.67 26.60
C GLY A 206 -54.94 11.99 26.96
N GLY A 207 -55.21 11.84 28.22
CA GLY A 207 -56.49 11.41 28.74
C GLY A 207 -56.84 12.30 29.90
N THR A 208 -57.63 13.32 29.65
CA THR A 208 -58.38 14.10 30.65
C THR A 208 -59.45 13.21 31.24
N LEU A 209 -59.44 13.01 32.56
CA LEU A 209 -60.55 12.46 33.30
C LEU A 209 -61.17 13.62 34.12
N GLU A 210 -62.35 14.03 33.70
CA GLU A 210 -63.27 14.87 34.50
C GLU A 210 -63.89 14.02 35.60
N ALA A 211 -63.95 14.58 36.81
CA ALA A 211 -64.65 14.05 37.92
C ALA A 211 -66.10 14.59 37.92
N HIS A 212 -67.08 13.70 38.05
CA HIS A 212 -68.41 14.01 38.48
C HIS A 212 -68.91 12.93 39.43
N GLY A 213 -69.50 13.39 40.56
CA GLY A 213 -70.37 12.67 41.45
C GLY A 213 -69.79 12.38 42.80
#